data_8b84d72772347d02843ffb444db93afb
#
_entry.id   8b84d72772347d02843ffb444db93afb
#
_cell.length_a   1.000
_cell.length_b   1.000
_cell.length_c   1.000
_cell.angle_alpha   90.00
_cell.angle_beta   90.00
_cell.angle_gamma   90.00
#
_symmetry.space_group_name_H-M   'P 1'
#
loop_
_entity.id
_entity.type
_entity.pdbx_description
1 polymer ?
#
loop_
_entity_poly.entity_id
_entity_poly.type
_entity_poly.pdbx_seq_one_letter_code
_entity_poly.pdbx_strand_id
1 'polypeptide(L)'
;MAYANIKNQLQSALKDKVSDALGGLGILGTPKRNSITEFIGSLNRSGGMARANRYEVKITAPGLHPGGSQNRTVNLHCNTITMPGHNLEQQTQRFGSEPATEIVQGHEYAGNITATFYLDANLYTKSWFDKWQEMSFDRATHKANYYEDYIGEMEIYQLGPDGSPTYGIKCEEVYPATIGGIEYAYESTDTIALLSVEFAYKRWTDIQDTVSGVPFKDSVEEYLGTVTERLPGNGVLQRRTGFQK
;
A
#
# COMPACT_ATOMS: atom_id res chain seq x y z
N MET A 1 -56.20 5.17 -40.58
CA MET A 1 -55.58 5.30 -39.24
C MET A 1 -54.64 4.15 -38.83
N ALA A 2 -54.83 2.92 -39.31
CA ALA A 2 -53.93 1.79 -38.94
C ALA A 2 -52.49 1.90 -39.47
N TYR A 3 -52.26 2.43 -40.65
CA TYR A 3 -50.94 2.53 -41.30
C TYR A 3 -49.97 3.48 -40.60
N ALA A 4 -50.48 4.59 -39.99
CA ALA A 4 -49.68 5.54 -39.24
C ALA A 4 -49.16 4.95 -37.91
N ASN A 5 -49.96 4.08 -37.30
CA ASN A 5 -49.62 3.44 -36.04
C ASN A 5 -48.52 2.37 -36.21
N ILE A 6 -48.53 1.60 -37.28
CA ILE A 6 -47.52 0.60 -37.63
C ILE A 6 -46.18 1.25 -37.95
N LYS A 7 -46.23 2.39 -38.68
CA LYS A 7 -45.00 3.14 -39.01
C LYS A 7 -44.33 3.73 -37.77
N ASN A 8 -45.08 4.22 -36.81
CA ASN A 8 -44.57 4.75 -35.56
C ASN A 8 -44.02 3.65 -34.65
N GLN A 9 -44.65 2.47 -34.60
CA GLN A 9 -44.15 1.31 -33.88
C GLN A 9 -42.87 0.73 -34.49
N LEU A 10 -42.75 0.69 -35.82
CA LEU A 10 -41.52 0.28 -36.50
C LEU A 10 -40.39 1.28 -36.31
N GLN A 11 -40.67 2.59 -36.29
CA GLN A 11 -39.66 3.60 -36.05
C GLN A 11 -39.17 3.59 -34.59
N SER A 12 -40.04 3.35 -33.60
CA SER A 12 -39.60 3.22 -32.20
C SER A 12 -38.76 1.95 -32.00
N ALA A 13 -39.18 0.80 -32.54
CA ALA A 13 -38.44 -0.46 -32.43
C ALA A 13 -37.08 -0.42 -33.15
N LEU A 14 -37.00 0.31 -34.28
CA LEU A 14 -35.71 0.54 -34.95
C LEU A 14 -34.81 1.48 -34.17
N LYS A 15 -35.35 2.51 -33.53
CA LYS A 15 -34.61 3.43 -32.70
C LYS A 15 -34.04 2.73 -31.46
N ASP A 16 -34.81 1.87 -30.82
CA ASP A 16 -34.39 1.10 -29.65
C ASP A 16 -33.30 0.08 -30.01
N LYS A 17 -33.42 -0.64 -31.13
CA LYS A 17 -32.39 -1.56 -31.62
C LYS A 17 -31.11 -0.86 -32.07
N VAL A 18 -31.19 0.32 -32.66
CA VAL A 18 -30.05 1.13 -33.06
C VAL A 18 -29.35 1.71 -31.82
N SER A 19 -30.12 2.17 -30.81
CA SER A 19 -29.52 2.64 -29.55
C SER A 19 -28.85 1.52 -28.76
N ASP A 20 -29.40 0.30 -28.75
CA ASP A 20 -28.79 -0.86 -28.14
C ASP A 20 -27.51 -1.32 -28.87
N ALA A 21 -27.54 -1.34 -30.20
CA ALA A 21 -26.37 -1.70 -30.99
C ALA A 21 -25.25 -0.65 -30.91
N LEU A 22 -25.59 0.63 -30.88
CA LEU A 22 -24.62 1.73 -30.73
C LEU A 22 -24.15 1.89 -29.27
N GLY A 23 -25.00 1.56 -28.30
CA GLY A 23 -24.61 1.50 -26.87
C GLY A 23 -23.60 0.38 -26.60
N GLY A 24 -23.70 -0.75 -27.28
CA GLY A 24 -22.72 -1.84 -27.23
C GLY A 24 -21.35 -1.51 -27.85
N LEU A 25 -21.32 -0.56 -28.80
CA LEU A 25 -20.08 -0.10 -29.45
C LEU A 25 -19.39 1.06 -28.72
N GLY A 26 -19.93 1.56 -27.62
CA GLY A 26 -19.32 2.63 -26.82
C GLY A 26 -19.25 4.01 -27.50
N ILE A 27 -19.84 4.18 -28.70
CA ILE A 27 -19.70 5.39 -29.53
C ILE A 27 -20.71 6.48 -29.16
N LEU A 28 -21.81 6.13 -28.48
CA LEU A 28 -22.86 7.07 -28.04
C LEU A 28 -23.41 6.75 -26.64
N GLY A 29 -22.66 6.01 -25.84
CA GLY A 29 -23.02 5.79 -24.45
C GLY A 29 -22.87 7.11 -23.68
N THR A 30 -23.98 7.68 -23.21
CA THR A 30 -23.92 8.59 -22.09
C THR A 30 -23.07 7.89 -21.01
N PRO A 31 -22.02 8.51 -20.45
CA PRO A 31 -21.26 7.87 -19.41
C PRO A 31 -22.24 7.40 -18.34
N LYS A 32 -22.32 6.07 -18.13
CA LYS A 32 -23.11 5.54 -17.03
C LYS A 32 -22.57 6.23 -15.79
N ARG A 33 -23.38 7.09 -15.19
CA ARG A 33 -23.05 7.65 -13.88
C ARG A 33 -22.89 6.44 -12.97
N ASN A 34 -21.73 6.31 -12.36
CA ASN A 34 -21.46 5.25 -11.39
C ASN A 34 -22.61 5.24 -10.39
N SER A 35 -23.46 4.23 -10.48
CA SER A 35 -24.60 4.12 -9.59
C SER A 35 -24.10 3.61 -8.24
N ILE A 36 -24.84 3.90 -7.16
CA ILE A 36 -24.56 3.33 -5.84
C ILE A 36 -24.47 1.81 -5.92
N THR A 37 -25.26 1.18 -6.78
CA THR A 37 -25.24 -0.27 -7.01
C THR A 37 -23.92 -0.76 -7.62
N GLU A 38 -23.33 -0.02 -8.53
CA GLU A 38 -22.03 -0.32 -9.11
C GLU A 38 -20.91 -0.17 -8.06
N PHE A 39 -21.01 0.87 -7.22
CA PHE A 39 -20.09 1.07 -6.11
C PHE A 39 -20.16 -0.09 -5.10
N ILE A 40 -21.36 -0.47 -4.65
CA ILE A 40 -21.55 -1.60 -3.75
C ILE A 40 -21.07 -2.92 -4.40
N GLY A 41 -21.36 -3.11 -5.70
CA GLY A 41 -20.91 -4.27 -6.45
C GLY A 41 -19.39 -4.36 -6.58
N SER A 42 -18.69 -3.23 -6.73
CA SER A 42 -17.23 -3.19 -6.76
C SER A 42 -16.64 -3.49 -5.39
N LEU A 43 -17.21 -2.94 -4.31
CA LEU A 43 -16.79 -3.24 -2.94
C LEU A 43 -16.94 -4.73 -2.58
N ASN A 44 -18.05 -5.34 -2.96
CA ASN A 44 -18.26 -6.76 -2.70
C ASN A 44 -17.26 -7.65 -3.46
N ARG A 45 -16.87 -7.27 -4.68
CA ARG A 45 -15.85 -7.97 -5.45
C ARG A 45 -14.44 -7.82 -4.87
N SER A 46 -14.13 -6.68 -4.29
CA SER A 46 -12.83 -6.42 -3.67
C SER A 46 -12.72 -6.91 -2.21
N GLY A 47 -13.72 -7.66 -1.70
CA GLY A 47 -13.72 -8.16 -0.32
C GLY A 47 -14.10 -7.13 0.74
N GLY A 48 -14.64 -5.97 0.31
CA GLY A 48 -15.09 -4.89 1.20
C GLY A 48 -14.06 -3.76 1.35
N MET A 49 -14.31 -2.86 2.29
CA MET A 49 -13.42 -1.76 2.60
C MET A 49 -12.30 -2.19 3.57
N ALA A 50 -11.09 -1.72 3.32
CA ALA A 50 -9.99 -1.84 4.27
C ALA A 50 -10.35 -1.10 5.58
N ARG A 51 -10.07 -1.75 6.70
CA ARG A 51 -10.31 -1.16 8.03
C ARG A 51 -8.99 -0.75 8.67
N ALA A 52 -8.89 0.49 9.11
CA ALA A 52 -7.69 1.05 9.72
C ALA A 52 -7.26 0.36 11.04
N ASN A 53 -8.15 -0.38 11.69
CA ASN A 53 -7.86 -1.13 12.92
C ASN A 53 -7.35 -2.56 12.68
N ARG A 54 -7.10 -2.94 11.42
CA ARG A 54 -6.60 -4.27 11.05
C ARG A 54 -5.24 -4.13 10.40
N TYR A 55 -4.22 -4.16 11.21
CA TYR A 55 -2.84 -4.09 10.76
C TYR A 55 -1.93 -4.94 11.65
N GLU A 56 -0.80 -5.31 11.12
CA GLU A 56 0.29 -5.97 11.85
C GLU A 56 1.59 -5.24 11.54
N VAL A 57 2.40 -5.05 12.56
CA VAL A 57 3.73 -4.43 12.42
C VAL A 57 4.78 -5.41 12.91
N LYS A 58 5.85 -5.56 12.15
CA LYS A 58 7.02 -6.31 12.54
C LYS A 58 8.23 -5.39 12.48
N ILE A 59 8.77 -5.08 13.63
CA ILE A 59 9.97 -4.25 13.78
C ILE A 59 11.12 -5.19 14.11
N THR A 60 12.17 -5.14 13.29
CA THR A 60 13.38 -5.92 13.46
C THR A 60 14.55 -4.97 13.69
N ALA A 61 15.01 -4.88 14.94
CA ALA A 61 16.20 -4.12 15.29
C ALA A 61 17.48 -4.84 14.79
N PRO A 62 18.62 -4.17 14.75
CA PRO A 62 19.89 -4.79 14.38
C PRO A 62 20.21 -6.03 15.24
N GLY A 63 20.93 -6.98 14.67
CA GLY A 63 21.24 -8.26 15.34
C GLY A 63 22.01 -8.14 16.66
N LEU A 64 22.74 -7.03 16.85
CA LEU A 64 23.48 -6.71 18.08
C LEU A 64 22.63 -6.04 19.16
N HIS A 65 21.33 -5.82 18.93
CA HIS A 65 20.45 -5.15 19.89
C HIS A 65 20.36 -5.94 21.22
N PRO A 66 20.64 -5.30 22.38
CA PRO A 66 20.70 -5.99 23.69
C PRO A 66 19.36 -6.63 24.13
N GLY A 67 18.23 -6.15 23.61
CA GLY A 67 16.89 -6.68 23.89
C GLY A 67 16.39 -7.70 22.86
N GLY A 68 17.28 -8.14 21.94
CA GLY A 68 16.93 -9.02 20.82
C GLY A 68 16.45 -8.26 19.58
N SER A 69 16.80 -8.77 18.41
CA SER A 69 16.47 -8.13 17.12
C SER A 69 14.98 -8.15 16.81
N GLN A 70 14.27 -9.21 17.19
CA GLN A 70 12.83 -9.35 17.01
C GLN A 70 12.14 -9.39 18.36
N ASN A 71 11.39 -8.35 18.68
CA ASN A 71 10.65 -8.29 19.94
C ASN A 71 9.15 -8.32 19.68
N ARG A 72 8.54 -9.51 19.78
CA ARG A 72 7.11 -9.69 19.58
C ARG A 72 6.26 -8.83 20.52
N THR A 73 6.71 -8.61 21.76
CA THR A 73 5.97 -7.79 22.74
C THR A 73 5.89 -6.35 22.26
N VAL A 74 7.00 -5.77 21.80
CA VAL A 74 7.02 -4.39 21.26
C VAL A 74 6.10 -4.28 20.05
N ASN A 75 6.15 -5.25 19.12
CA ASN A 75 5.31 -5.26 17.94
C ASN A 75 3.81 -5.33 18.29
N LEU A 76 3.43 -6.13 19.29
CA LEU A 76 2.06 -6.24 19.77
C LEU A 76 1.57 -4.98 20.52
N HIS A 77 2.48 -4.20 21.10
CA HIS A 77 2.14 -2.94 21.79
C HIS A 77 1.95 -1.76 20.83
N CYS A 78 2.14 -1.92 19.53
CA CYS A 78 1.91 -0.85 18.56
C CYS A 78 0.42 -0.48 18.53
N ASN A 79 0.10 0.75 18.96
CA ASN A 79 -1.26 1.28 19.01
C ASN A 79 -1.65 1.96 17.70
N THR A 80 -0.75 2.78 17.14
CA THR A 80 -0.95 3.44 15.85
C THR A 80 0.34 3.44 15.06
N ILE A 81 0.23 3.39 13.74
CA ILE A 81 1.36 3.54 12.83
C ILE A 81 0.93 4.24 11.56
N THR A 82 1.77 5.10 11.04
CA THR A 82 1.56 5.76 9.76
C THR A 82 2.26 4.97 8.67
N MET A 83 1.51 4.50 7.67
CA MET A 83 2.09 3.87 6.49
C MET A 83 2.76 4.95 5.63
N PRO A 84 4.04 4.82 5.27
CA PRO A 84 4.75 5.83 4.51
C PRO A 84 4.24 5.91 3.08
N GLY A 85 4.27 7.12 2.51
CA GLY A 85 4.06 7.38 1.10
C GLY A 85 5.36 7.72 0.38
N HIS A 86 5.25 8.12 -0.87
CA HIS A 86 6.35 8.74 -1.61
C HIS A 86 5.82 9.89 -2.46
N ASN A 87 6.67 10.87 -2.70
CA ASN A 87 6.36 12.05 -3.47
C ASN A 87 7.20 12.07 -4.75
N LEU A 88 6.63 12.66 -5.79
CA LEU A 88 7.37 12.98 -7.01
C LEU A 88 7.81 14.44 -6.93
N GLU A 89 9.11 14.66 -7.05
CA GLU A 89 9.65 16.01 -7.20
C GLU A 89 9.31 16.52 -8.59
N GLN A 90 8.70 17.71 -8.64
CA GLN A 90 8.28 18.34 -9.88
C GLN A 90 9.08 19.61 -10.13
N GLN A 91 9.50 19.79 -11.37
CA GLN A 91 10.12 21.01 -11.84
C GLN A 91 9.27 21.67 -12.90
N THR A 92 8.98 22.96 -12.71
CA THR A 92 8.26 23.76 -13.68
C THR A 92 9.21 24.16 -14.82
N GLN A 93 8.91 23.73 -16.05
CA GLN A 93 9.63 24.14 -17.24
C GLN A 93 8.73 24.96 -18.16
N ARG A 94 9.29 26.01 -18.76
CA ARG A 94 8.60 26.88 -19.70
C ARG A 94 9.45 27.04 -20.94
N PHE A 95 8.87 26.72 -22.09
CA PHE A 95 9.53 26.89 -23.39
C PHE A 95 8.90 28.09 -24.12
N GLY A 96 9.64 29.20 -24.20
CA GLY A 96 9.18 30.42 -24.89
C GLY A 96 7.89 31.00 -24.31
N SER A 97 6.87 31.22 -25.16
CA SER A 97 5.56 31.77 -24.79
C SER A 97 4.53 30.69 -24.43
N GLU A 98 4.90 29.42 -24.41
CA GLU A 98 4.01 28.33 -24.04
C GLU A 98 3.66 28.36 -22.56
N PRO A 99 2.50 27.75 -22.13
CA PRO A 99 2.20 27.56 -20.73
C PRO A 99 3.29 26.76 -20.03
N ALA A 100 3.51 27.03 -18.74
CA ALA A 100 4.44 26.27 -17.93
C ALA A 100 3.94 24.81 -17.82
N THR A 101 4.87 23.85 -18.00
CA THR A 101 4.62 22.41 -17.83
C THR A 101 5.43 21.90 -16.66
N GLU A 102 4.81 21.12 -15.81
CA GLU A 102 5.50 20.46 -14.70
C GLU A 102 6.03 19.09 -15.13
N ILE A 103 7.34 18.90 -15.00
CA ILE A 103 8.03 17.68 -15.37
C ILE A 103 8.58 17.03 -14.10
N VAL A 104 8.44 15.70 -13.98
CA VAL A 104 8.99 14.94 -12.87
C VAL A 104 10.52 14.94 -12.99
N GLN A 105 11.19 15.40 -11.94
CA GLN A 105 12.64 15.45 -11.84
C GLN A 105 13.21 14.29 -11.02
N GLY A 106 12.50 13.88 -9.97
CA GLY A 106 12.92 12.83 -9.07
C GLY A 106 11.76 12.25 -8.25
N HIS A 107 12.08 11.37 -7.34
CA HIS A 107 11.13 10.90 -6.32
C HIS A 107 11.77 10.98 -4.93
N GLU A 108 10.96 11.24 -3.95
CA GLU A 108 11.33 11.32 -2.55
C GLU A 108 10.39 10.44 -1.72
N TYR A 109 10.94 9.71 -0.76
CA TYR A 109 10.13 9.00 0.23
C TYR A 109 9.63 9.99 1.28
N ALA A 110 8.31 9.98 1.53
CA ALA A 110 7.67 10.99 2.37
C ALA A 110 8.00 10.77 3.85
N GLY A 111 8.80 11.68 4.40
CA GLY A 111 8.98 11.90 5.83
C GLY A 111 9.33 10.65 6.67
N ASN A 112 9.25 10.82 7.98
CA ASN A 112 9.46 9.75 8.95
C ASN A 112 8.16 8.97 9.20
N ILE A 113 8.29 7.69 9.59
CA ILE A 113 7.16 6.87 10.03
C ILE A 113 6.92 7.19 11.51
N THR A 114 5.72 7.66 11.83
CA THR A 114 5.32 7.89 13.22
C THR A 114 4.52 6.70 13.72
N ALA A 115 4.92 6.14 14.85
CA ALA A 115 4.19 5.08 15.54
C ALA A 115 4.01 5.40 17.01
N THR A 116 2.88 5.00 17.59
CA THR A 116 2.63 5.10 19.04
C THR A 116 2.52 3.70 19.62
N PHE A 117 3.07 3.53 20.82
CA PHE A 117 3.12 2.25 21.52
C PHE A 117 2.47 2.38 22.90
N TYR A 118 1.73 1.34 23.30
CA TYR A 118 1.32 1.18 24.67
C TYR A 118 2.53 0.90 25.56
N LEU A 119 2.57 1.54 26.71
CA LEU A 119 3.62 1.30 27.69
C LEU A 119 3.14 0.30 28.73
N ASP A 120 3.97 -0.68 28.98
CA ASP A 120 3.82 -1.61 30.09
C ASP A 120 4.29 -0.98 31.43
N ALA A 121 3.87 -1.55 32.55
CA ALA A 121 4.20 -1.05 33.88
C ALA A 121 5.71 -0.94 34.17
N ASN A 122 6.52 -1.75 33.51
CA ASN A 122 7.97 -1.77 33.65
C ASN A 122 8.71 -0.88 32.62
N LEU A 123 7.97 -0.19 31.75
CA LEU A 123 8.50 0.64 30.66
C LEU A 123 9.48 -0.13 29.75
N TYR A 124 9.28 -1.44 29.59
CA TYR A 124 10.14 -2.28 28.79
C TYR A 124 10.22 -1.81 27.35
N THR A 125 9.07 -1.47 26.75
CA THR A 125 8.99 -0.95 25.37
C THR A 125 9.85 0.31 25.20
N LYS A 126 9.78 1.24 26.15
CA LYS A 126 10.64 2.45 26.13
C LYS A 126 12.12 2.09 26.22
N SER A 127 12.47 1.25 27.19
CA SER A 127 13.86 0.81 27.39
C SER A 127 14.44 0.11 26.16
N TRP A 128 13.60 -0.63 25.43
CA TRP A 128 13.99 -1.30 24.19
C TRP A 128 14.36 -0.29 23.09
N PHE A 129 13.54 0.74 22.89
CA PHE A 129 13.83 1.80 21.91
C PHE A 129 15.01 2.67 22.33
N ASP A 130 15.14 2.99 23.62
CA ASP A 130 16.29 3.74 24.14
C ASP A 130 17.62 3.01 23.86
N LYS A 131 17.67 1.68 24.06
CA LYS A 131 18.85 0.87 23.75
C LYS A 131 19.12 0.84 22.24
N TRP A 132 18.09 0.79 21.41
CA TRP A 132 18.30 0.86 19.97
C TRP A 132 18.87 2.22 19.54
N GLN A 133 18.37 3.32 20.10
CA GLN A 133 18.91 4.64 19.81
C GLN A 133 20.35 4.79 20.34
N GLU A 134 20.68 4.18 21.48
CA GLU A 134 22.03 4.14 22.03
C GLU A 134 23.04 3.43 21.14
N MET A 135 22.59 2.47 20.32
CA MET A 135 23.44 1.82 19.31
C MET A 135 23.88 2.76 18.20
N SER A 136 23.13 3.83 17.92
CA SER A 136 23.52 4.84 16.93
C SER A 136 24.51 5.85 17.50
N PHE A 137 24.29 6.26 18.75
CA PHE A 137 25.07 7.27 19.43
C PHE A 137 25.15 6.96 20.93
N ASP A 138 26.34 6.61 21.41
CA ASP A 138 26.59 6.36 22.83
C ASP A 138 26.60 7.69 23.59
N ARG A 139 25.62 7.88 24.46
CA ARG A 139 25.45 9.11 25.27
C ARG A 139 26.55 9.28 26.31
N ALA A 140 27.20 8.20 26.76
CA ALA A 140 28.25 8.27 27.79
C ALA A 140 29.61 8.65 27.20
N THR A 141 29.93 8.09 26.03
CA THR A 141 31.22 8.30 25.37
C THR A 141 31.20 9.36 24.28
N HIS A 142 29.99 9.84 23.90
CA HIS A 142 29.75 10.76 22.78
C HIS A 142 30.31 10.26 21.44
N LYS A 143 30.32 8.95 21.24
CA LYS A 143 30.77 8.32 19.99
C LYS A 143 29.57 7.94 19.13
N ALA A 144 29.63 8.27 17.85
CA ALA A 144 28.75 7.74 16.84
C ALA A 144 29.30 6.39 16.36
N ASN A 145 28.42 5.43 16.22
CA ASN A 145 28.71 4.13 15.65
C ASN A 145 28.51 4.13 14.12
N TYR A 146 28.93 3.07 13.45
CA TYR A 146 28.74 2.95 12.01
C TYR A 146 27.28 2.75 11.68
N TYR A 147 26.88 3.26 10.51
CA TYR A 147 25.49 3.22 10.04
C TYR A 147 24.90 1.81 10.03
N GLU A 148 25.69 0.83 9.59
CA GLU A 148 25.31 -0.59 9.50
C GLU A 148 25.02 -1.24 10.87
N ASP A 149 25.57 -0.68 11.96
CA ASP A 149 25.44 -1.26 13.29
C ASP A 149 24.06 -1.00 13.93
N TYR A 150 23.36 0.07 13.52
CA TYR A 150 22.09 0.48 14.14
C TYR A 150 20.87 0.46 13.21
N ILE A 151 21.05 0.15 11.94
CA ILE A 151 19.92 0.02 11.02
C ILE A 151 19.19 -1.30 11.21
N GLY A 152 17.86 -1.25 11.12
CA GLY A 152 16.99 -2.42 11.17
C GLY A 152 16.03 -2.44 10.00
N GLU A 153 14.98 -3.22 10.12
CA GLU A 153 13.93 -3.38 9.13
C GLU A 153 12.55 -3.24 9.79
N MET A 154 11.57 -2.76 9.03
CA MET A 154 10.19 -2.69 9.49
C MET A 154 9.26 -3.17 8.38
N GLU A 155 8.33 -4.06 8.74
CA GLU A 155 7.28 -4.52 7.85
C GLU A 155 5.92 -4.08 8.42
N ILE A 156 5.07 -3.53 7.56
CA ILE A 156 3.72 -3.07 7.93
C ILE A 156 2.73 -3.77 7.02
N TYR A 157 1.79 -4.52 7.60
CA TYR A 157 0.79 -5.29 6.89
C TYR A 157 -0.61 -4.77 7.17
N GLN A 158 -1.40 -4.58 6.13
CA GLN A 158 -2.85 -4.45 6.20
C GLN A 158 -3.46 -5.84 6.24
N LEU A 159 -4.36 -6.09 7.18
CA LEU A 159 -5.04 -7.38 7.33
C LEU A 159 -6.46 -7.35 6.77
N GLY A 160 -6.85 -8.42 6.13
CA GLY A 160 -8.20 -8.69 5.65
C GLY A 160 -9.19 -9.02 6.77
N PRO A 161 -10.46 -9.29 6.41
CA PRO A 161 -11.49 -9.70 7.37
C PRO A 161 -11.19 -11.01 8.09
N ASP A 162 -10.46 -11.88 7.46
CA ASP A 162 -10.03 -13.21 7.93
C ASP A 162 -8.69 -13.18 8.70
N GLY A 163 -8.08 -11.99 8.83
CA GLY A 163 -6.78 -11.82 9.47
C GLY A 163 -5.59 -12.14 8.56
N SER A 164 -5.83 -12.52 7.31
CA SER A 164 -4.75 -12.70 6.34
C SER A 164 -4.20 -11.35 5.88
N PRO A 165 -2.88 -11.23 5.63
CA PRO A 165 -2.31 -10.01 5.08
C PRO A 165 -2.77 -9.83 3.62
N THR A 166 -3.32 -8.64 3.32
CA THR A 166 -3.82 -8.27 1.97
C THR A 166 -2.88 -7.32 1.24
N TYR A 167 -2.15 -6.52 1.97
CA TYR A 167 -1.15 -5.59 1.47
C TYR A 167 -0.04 -5.46 2.49
N GLY A 168 1.19 -5.36 2.06
CA GLY A 168 2.33 -5.18 2.95
C GLY A 168 3.43 -4.35 2.32
N ILE A 169 4.12 -3.60 3.15
CA ILE A 169 5.31 -2.86 2.77
C ILE A 169 6.48 -3.25 3.68
N LYS A 170 7.66 -3.30 3.11
CA LYS A 170 8.92 -3.48 3.82
C LYS A 170 9.72 -2.19 3.72
N CYS A 171 10.01 -1.60 4.87
CA CYS A 171 10.91 -0.47 5.00
C CYS A 171 12.31 -0.97 5.35
N GLU A 172 13.30 -0.47 4.63
CA GLU A 172 14.70 -0.84 4.77
C GLU A 172 15.51 0.27 5.43
N GLU A 173 16.56 -0.13 6.16
CA GLU A 173 17.47 0.78 6.85
C GLU A 173 16.72 1.70 7.84
N VAL A 174 15.85 1.09 8.66
CA VAL A 174 15.01 1.78 9.64
C VAL A 174 15.76 1.94 10.96
N TYR A 175 15.60 3.12 11.59
CA TYR A 175 16.09 3.34 12.96
C TYR A 175 15.21 4.37 13.68
N PRO A 176 15.10 4.31 15.03
CA PRO A 176 14.34 5.31 15.78
C PRO A 176 15.08 6.64 15.84
N ALA A 177 14.61 7.62 15.07
CA ALA A 177 15.19 8.96 15.04
C ALA A 177 14.79 9.78 16.27
N THR A 178 13.49 9.74 16.62
CA THR A 178 12.95 10.49 17.76
C THR A 178 12.16 9.56 18.65
N ILE A 179 12.44 9.59 19.97
CA ILE A 179 11.64 8.94 21.00
C ILE A 179 10.98 10.05 21.81
N GLY A 180 9.65 10.14 21.75
CA GLY A 180 8.86 11.17 22.41
C GLY A 180 8.91 11.08 23.94
N GLY A 181 8.62 12.19 24.58
CA GLY A 181 8.43 12.24 26.03
C GLY A 181 7.13 11.54 26.45
N ILE A 182 7.10 11.05 27.69
CA ILE A 182 5.90 10.48 28.30
C ILE A 182 5.34 11.52 29.26
N GLU A 183 4.07 11.85 29.10
CA GLU A 183 3.38 12.77 29.99
C GLU A 183 2.75 12.00 31.15
N TYR A 184 3.02 12.43 32.36
CA TYR A 184 2.42 11.91 33.59
C TYR A 184 1.62 13.02 34.27
N ALA A 185 0.36 12.76 34.60
CA ALA A 185 -0.50 13.68 35.33
C ALA A 185 -1.27 12.92 36.40
N TYR A 186 -1.25 13.40 37.64
CA TYR A 186 -2.00 12.80 38.75
C TYR A 186 -3.51 12.82 38.55
N GLU A 187 -3.99 13.71 37.69
CA GLU A 187 -5.42 13.88 37.39
C GLU A 187 -5.94 12.78 36.43
N SER A 188 -5.03 12.12 35.72
CA SER A 188 -5.39 11.10 34.70
C SER A 188 -5.56 9.73 35.34
N THR A 189 -6.77 9.43 35.82
CA THR A 189 -7.05 8.18 36.55
C THR A 189 -7.22 6.98 35.62
N ASP A 190 -7.66 7.16 34.36
CA ASP A 190 -8.00 6.08 33.42
C ASP A 190 -7.26 6.15 32.08
N THR A 191 -6.14 6.88 32.02
CA THR A 191 -5.38 7.07 30.79
C THR A 191 -4.16 6.16 30.76
N ILE A 192 -4.04 5.37 29.71
CA ILE A 192 -2.85 4.54 29.46
C ILE A 192 -1.73 5.42 28.89
N ALA A 193 -0.53 5.28 29.43
CA ALA A 193 0.64 5.99 28.93
C ALA A 193 1.03 5.47 27.53
N LEU A 194 1.27 6.39 26.61
CA LEU A 194 1.68 6.13 25.23
C LEU A 194 3.08 6.66 24.97
N LEU A 195 3.84 5.94 24.17
CA LEU A 195 5.14 6.36 23.67
C LEU A 195 5.04 6.63 22.18
N SER A 196 5.38 7.84 21.75
CA SER A 196 5.51 8.18 20.35
C SER A 196 6.96 7.95 19.90
N VAL A 197 7.14 7.25 18.79
CA VAL A 197 8.46 7.01 18.18
C VAL A 197 8.38 7.37 16.71
N GLU A 198 9.34 8.17 16.26
CA GLU A 198 9.52 8.48 14.84
C GLU A 198 10.69 7.68 14.29
N PHE A 199 10.43 6.95 13.23
CA PHE A 199 11.43 6.14 12.54
C PHE A 199 11.86 6.82 11.25
N ALA A 200 13.15 7.02 11.09
CA ALA A 200 13.75 7.31 9.80
C ALA A 200 13.96 6.01 9.03
N TYR A 201 13.82 6.04 7.73
CA TYR A 201 14.03 4.92 6.83
C TYR A 201 14.61 5.43 5.50
N LYS A 202 15.27 4.56 4.76
CA LYS A 202 15.87 4.93 3.48
C LYS A 202 14.92 4.77 2.32
N ARG A 203 14.25 3.62 2.26
CA ARG A 203 13.28 3.27 1.21
C ARG A 203 12.29 2.24 1.71
N TRP A 204 11.18 2.12 0.99
CA TRP A 204 10.24 1.04 1.20
C TRP A 204 9.91 0.35 -0.12
N THR A 205 9.53 -0.91 -0.04
CA THR A 205 9.13 -1.76 -1.17
C THR A 205 7.84 -2.50 -0.83
N ASP A 206 7.02 -2.78 -1.83
CA ASP A 206 5.81 -3.60 -1.69
C ASP A 206 6.18 -5.07 -1.47
N ILE A 207 5.46 -5.74 -0.56
CA ILE A 207 5.58 -7.17 -0.30
C ILE A 207 4.45 -7.94 -1.00
N GLN A 208 3.80 -7.38 -2.00
CA GLN A 208 2.61 -7.99 -2.63
C GLN A 208 2.85 -9.38 -3.20
N ASP A 209 4.05 -9.65 -3.69
CA ASP A 209 4.41 -10.96 -4.26
C ASP A 209 4.40 -12.11 -3.23
N THR A 210 4.42 -11.79 -1.93
CA THR A 210 4.48 -12.79 -0.85
C THR A 210 3.14 -12.93 -0.09
N VAL A 211 2.27 -11.91 -0.16
CA VAL A 211 1.11 -11.77 0.72
C VAL A 211 -0.13 -12.46 0.18
N SER A 212 -0.34 -12.50 -1.13
CA SER A 212 -1.56 -13.11 -1.72
C SER A 212 -1.42 -14.59 -2.07
N GLY A 213 -0.28 -15.21 -1.83
CA GLY A 213 -0.05 -16.63 -2.13
C GLY A 213 -0.13 -16.99 -3.62
N VAL A 214 -0.47 -16.03 -4.48
CA VAL A 214 -0.48 -16.14 -5.93
C VAL A 214 0.46 -15.07 -6.45
N PRO A 215 1.63 -15.44 -7.00
CA PRO A 215 2.51 -14.48 -7.63
C PRO A 215 1.74 -13.71 -8.71
N PHE A 216 1.82 -12.38 -8.71
CA PHE A 216 1.16 -11.53 -9.71
C PHE A 216 1.48 -11.98 -11.15
N LYS A 217 2.64 -12.56 -11.33
CA LYS A 217 3.09 -13.16 -12.61
C LYS A 217 2.21 -14.32 -13.05
N ASP A 218 1.79 -15.19 -12.13
CA ASP A 218 0.94 -16.35 -12.45
C ASP A 218 -0.49 -15.93 -12.75
N SER A 219 -1.02 -14.91 -12.07
CA SER A 219 -2.36 -14.38 -12.36
C SER A 219 -2.43 -13.68 -13.73
N VAL A 220 -1.35 -13.02 -14.18
CA VAL A 220 -1.29 -12.42 -15.52
C VAL A 220 -1.14 -13.51 -16.61
N GLU A 221 -0.35 -14.55 -16.36
CA GLU A 221 -0.20 -15.67 -17.29
C GLU A 221 -1.49 -16.49 -17.40
N GLU A 222 -2.22 -16.70 -16.30
CA GLU A 222 -3.53 -17.35 -16.29
C GLU A 222 -4.58 -16.51 -17.03
N TYR A 223 -4.58 -15.18 -16.84
CA TYR A 223 -5.49 -14.27 -17.54
C TYR A 223 -5.17 -14.20 -19.04
N LEU A 224 -3.90 -14.19 -19.43
CA LEU A 224 -3.47 -14.24 -20.82
C LEU A 224 -3.73 -15.62 -21.45
N GLY A 225 -3.58 -16.70 -20.68
CA GLY A 225 -3.92 -18.06 -21.11
C GLY A 225 -5.40 -18.21 -21.42
N THR A 226 -6.29 -17.69 -20.56
CA THR A 226 -7.75 -17.74 -20.78
C THR A 226 -8.21 -16.84 -21.95
N VAL A 227 -7.49 -15.78 -22.27
CA VAL A 227 -7.79 -14.91 -23.43
C VAL A 227 -7.38 -15.58 -24.74
N THR A 228 -6.27 -16.29 -24.76
CA THR A 228 -5.80 -17.01 -25.97
C THR A 228 -6.64 -18.24 -26.30
N GLU A 229 -7.26 -18.90 -25.32
CA GLU A 229 -8.18 -20.02 -25.58
C GLU A 229 -9.55 -19.60 -26.16
N ARG A 230 -9.93 -18.33 -26.04
CA ARG A 230 -11.23 -17.80 -26.50
C ARG A 230 -11.21 -17.21 -27.91
N LEU A 231 -10.09 -17.18 -28.59
CA LEU A 231 -10.03 -16.72 -29.97
C LEU A 231 -10.29 -17.91 -30.93
N PRO A 232 -11.40 -17.93 -31.68
CA PRO A 232 -11.62 -18.92 -32.70
C PRO A 232 -10.76 -18.60 -33.93
N GLY A 233 -9.66 -19.28 -34.08
CA GLY A 233 -8.83 -19.13 -35.28
C GLY A 233 -7.45 -19.75 -35.12
N ASN A 234 -7.28 -20.96 -35.68
CA ASN A 234 -6.05 -21.69 -35.85
C ASN A 234 -4.79 -20.85 -36.05
N GLY A 235 -3.84 -21.01 -35.17
CA GLY A 235 -2.48 -20.52 -35.33
C GLY A 235 -1.56 -21.06 -34.24
N VAL A 236 -1.17 -22.32 -34.37
CA VAL A 236 -0.13 -22.94 -33.53
C VAL A 236 1.19 -22.25 -33.81
N LEU A 237 1.60 -21.34 -32.93
CA LEU A 237 2.98 -20.87 -32.87
C LEU A 237 3.83 -21.89 -32.10
N GLN A 238 4.47 -22.79 -32.85
CA GLN A 238 5.53 -23.65 -32.29
C GLN A 238 6.66 -22.78 -31.74
N ARG A 239 6.86 -22.80 -30.42
CA ARG A 239 8.09 -22.33 -29.81
C ARG A 239 9.27 -23.17 -30.28
N ARG A 240 10.13 -22.58 -31.08
CA ARG A 240 11.47 -23.11 -31.31
C ARG A 240 12.27 -23.02 -30.04
N THR A 241 12.38 -24.11 -29.32
CA THR A 241 13.46 -24.30 -28.32
C THR A 241 14.74 -24.55 -29.10
N GLY A 242 15.71 -23.68 -28.95
CA GLY A 242 17.02 -23.87 -29.52
C GLY A 242 17.98 -22.74 -29.22
N PHE A 243 18.58 -22.77 -28.04
CA PHE A 243 19.95 -22.29 -27.86
C PHE A 243 20.68 -23.24 -26.89
N GLN A 244 21.34 -24.24 -27.50
CA GLN A 244 22.54 -24.84 -26.94
C GLN A 244 23.73 -24.06 -27.51
N LYS A 245 24.51 -23.46 -26.67
CA LYS A 245 25.97 -23.52 -26.48
C LYS A 245 26.41 -22.34 -25.63
#